data_107a3f4ad12286e375db000977657753
#
_entry.id   107a3f4ad12286e375db000977657753
#
_cell.length_a   1.000
_cell.length_b   1.000
_cell.length_c   1.000
_cell.angle_alpha   90.00
_cell.angle_beta   90.00
_cell.angle_gamma   90.00
#
_symmetry.space_group_name_H-M   'P 1'
#
loop_
_entity.id
_entity.type
_entity.pdbx_description
1 polymer ?
#
loop_
_entity_poly.entity_id
_entity_poly.type
_entity_poly.pdbx_seq_one_letter_code
_entity_poly.pdbx_strand_id
1 'polypeptide(L)'
;MEPANSGRRTGNLLFAFAPWIIFDVVASPSTWEYAALAALVAAVALNLPDLRRGSFKALEVTGILFFGLMAVLALFLDRQDMLWLETYAQVLSSSVIAVVALGSLAFVPFTEQYARESTPPEVWASPVFRHVNRVLTLVWGGVFLATAVLGLVALHTTSGADWFNWIIPVVLLVLAVRFTERYPDQVRERAKAARTAP
;
A
#
# COMPACT_ATOMS: atom_id res chain seq x y z
N MET A 1 -0.49 31.03 6.39
CA MET A 1 -0.77 29.80 5.64
C MET A 1 0.13 28.73 6.24
N GLU A 2 -0.41 27.92 7.16
CA GLU A 2 0.37 26.86 7.83
C GLU A 2 0.88 25.85 6.79
N PRO A 3 2.12 25.35 6.95
CA PRO A 3 2.63 24.31 6.08
C PRO A 3 1.70 23.10 6.20
N ALA A 4 1.07 22.71 5.10
CA ALA A 4 0.23 21.55 5.06
C ALA A 4 1.04 20.35 5.54
N ASN A 5 0.56 19.75 6.61
CA ASN A 5 1.18 18.71 7.42
C ASN A 5 1.49 17.46 6.58
N SER A 6 2.60 17.48 5.83
CA SER A 6 3.07 16.37 4.98
C SER A 6 3.25 15.09 5.81
N GLY A 7 3.71 15.22 7.06
CA GLY A 7 3.87 14.09 7.97
C GLY A 7 2.55 13.39 8.32
N ARG A 8 1.43 14.11 8.39
CA ARG A 8 0.11 13.52 8.66
C ARG A 8 -0.42 12.70 7.48
N ARG A 9 -0.14 13.14 6.25
CA ARG A 9 -0.50 12.39 5.01
C ARG A 9 0.25 11.08 4.91
N THR A 10 1.56 11.12 5.11
CA THR A 10 2.41 9.92 5.07
C THR A 10 2.05 8.98 6.21
N GLY A 11 1.75 9.51 7.41
CA GLY A 11 1.30 8.72 8.55
C GLY A 11 0.03 7.92 8.22
N ASN A 12 -1.03 8.56 7.73
CA ASN A 12 -2.28 7.88 7.40
C ASN A 12 -2.09 6.79 6.34
N LEU A 13 -1.28 7.06 5.31
CA LEU A 13 -0.98 6.09 4.27
C LEU A 13 -0.18 4.88 4.82
N LEU A 14 0.82 5.12 5.68
CA LEU A 14 1.60 4.05 6.29
C LEU A 14 0.76 3.18 7.23
N PHE A 15 -0.18 3.77 7.98
CA PHE A 15 -1.13 3.02 8.80
C PHE A 15 -2.01 2.10 7.97
N ALA A 16 -2.41 2.52 6.77
CA ALA A 16 -3.18 1.68 5.86
C ALA A 16 -2.40 0.46 5.36
N PHE A 17 -1.07 0.56 5.27
CA PHE A 17 -0.21 -0.56 4.92
C PHE A 17 0.19 -1.44 6.12
N ALA A 18 -0.11 -1.03 7.36
CA ALA A 18 0.29 -1.79 8.55
C ALA A 18 -0.17 -3.26 8.55
N PRO A 19 -1.42 -3.62 8.18
CA PRO A 19 -1.84 -5.02 8.10
C PRO A 19 -1.02 -5.84 7.09
N TRP A 20 -0.67 -5.23 5.96
CA TRP A 20 0.13 -5.86 4.90
C TRP A 20 1.58 -6.08 5.37
N ILE A 21 2.15 -5.09 6.05
CA ILE A 21 3.50 -5.20 6.64
C ILE A 21 3.52 -6.28 7.73
N ILE A 22 2.49 -6.34 8.59
CA ILE A 22 2.37 -7.38 9.62
C ILE A 22 2.34 -8.76 8.95
N PHE A 23 1.53 -8.92 7.90
CA PHE A 23 1.46 -10.15 7.15
C PHE A 23 2.82 -10.54 6.57
N ASP A 24 3.45 -9.65 5.80
CA ASP A 24 4.71 -9.93 5.12
C ASP A 24 5.87 -10.22 6.09
N VAL A 25 5.88 -9.60 7.28
CA VAL A 25 6.93 -9.83 8.30
C VAL A 25 6.71 -11.11 9.08
N VAL A 26 5.45 -11.46 9.39
CA VAL A 26 5.11 -12.62 10.23
C VAL A 26 4.92 -13.89 9.40
N ALA A 27 4.51 -13.76 8.13
CA ALA A 27 4.28 -14.90 7.25
C ALA A 27 5.59 -15.65 6.96
N SER A 28 5.61 -16.89 7.35
CA SER A 28 6.67 -17.87 7.06
C SER A 28 6.02 -19.24 6.90
N PRO A 29 6.77 -20.25 6.39
CA PRO A 29 6.22 -21.57 6.14
C PRO A 29 5.44 -22.25 7.27
N SER A 30 5.59 -21.81 8.48
CA SER A 30 4.88 -22.39 9.63
C SER A 30 3.95 -21.42 10.36
N THR A 31 3.90 -20.15 9.91
CA THR A 31 3.20 -19.08 10.67
C THR A 31 2.26 -18.22 9.82
N TRP A 32 2.11 -18.51 8.52
CA TRP A 32 1.31 -17.68 7.62
C TRP A 32 -0.19 -17.60 8.05
N GLU A 33 -0.72 -18.66 8.64
CA GLU A 33 -2.10 -18.69 9.18
C GLU A 33 -2.26 -17.66 10.30
N TYR A 34 -1.30 -17.64 11.23
CA TYR A 34 -1.28 -16.65 12.31
C TYR A 34 -1.02 -15.25 11.78
N ALA A 35 -0.18 -15.13 10.74
CA ALA A 35 0.08 -13.87 10.06
C ALA A 35 -1.19 -13.32 9.40
N ALA A 36 -1.94 -14.17 8.69
CA ALA A 36 -3.21 -13.78 8.07
C ALA A 36 -4.25 -13.34 9.11
N LEU A 37 -4.38 -14.08 10.22
CA LEU A 37 -5.28 -13.72 11.31
C LEU A 37 -4.85 -12.41 11.99
N ALA A 38 -3.58 -12.25 12.31
CA ALA A 38 -3.05 -11.02 12.89
C ALA A 38 -3.26 -9.80 11.98
N ALA A 39 -3.00 -9.97 10.68
CA ALA A 39 -3.23 -8.94 9.67
C ALA A 39 -4.72 -8.61 9.53
N LEU A 40 -5.62 -9.60 9.58
CA LEU A 40 -7.06 -9.37 9.57
C LEU A 40 -7.51 -8.57 10.80
N VAL A 41 -7.07 -8.98 11.98
CA VAL A 41 -7.39 -8.26 13.23
C VAL A 41 -6.88 -6.82 13.16
N ALA A 42 -5.65 -6.61 12.69
CA ALA A 42 -5.09 -5.28 12.50
C ALA A 42 -5.88 -4.47 11.45
N ALA A 43 -6.23 -5.08 10.31
CA ALA A 43 -7.03 -4.43 9.27
C ALA A 43 -8.39 -3.97 9.80
N VAL A 44 -9.09 -4.82 10.54
CA VAL A 44 -10.39 -4.45 11.13
C VAL A 44 -10.23 -3.42 12.23
N ALA A 45 -9.28 -3.60 13.16
CA ALA A 45 -9.10 -2.70 14.30
C ALA A 45 -8.68 -1.29 13.88
N LEU A 46 -7.72 -1.16 12.95
CA LEU A 46 -7.23 0.12 12.46
C LEU A 46 -8.27 0.87 11.63
N ASN A 47 -9.09 0.15 10.88
CA ASN A 47 -10.10 0.75 10.00
C ASN A 47 -11.50 0.85 10.64
N LEU A 48 -11.67 0.38 11.88
CA LEU A 48 -12.96 0.42 12.59
C LEU A 48 -13.58 1.82 12.68
N PRO A 49 -12.80 2.90 12.95
CA PRO A 49 -13.36 4.26 12.96
C PRO A 49 -13.91 4.70 11.60
N ASP A 50 -13.24 4.34 10.51
CA ASP A 50 -13.64 4.71 9.16
C ASP A 50 -14.82 3.88 8.68
N LEU A 51 -14.83 2.58 8.98
CA LEU A 51 -15.98 1.71 8.75
C LEU A 51 -17.26 2.22 9.45
N ARG A 52 -17.14 2.66 10.71
CA ARG A 52 -18.27 3.24 11.48
C ARG A 52 -18.76 4.56 10.90
N ARG A 53 -17.90 5.32 10.23
CA ARG A 53 -18.25 6.58 9.56
C ARG A 53 -18.79 6.38 8.14
N GLY A 54 -18.78 5.13 7.64
CA GLY A 54 -19.15 4.83 6.25
C GLY A 54 -18.12 5.30 5.22
N SER A 55 -16.87 5.54 5.66
CA SER A 55 -15.77 5.90 4.79
C SER A 55 -15.02 4.63 4.38
N PHE A 56 -15.07 4.30 3.09
CA PHE A 56 -14.42 3.09 2.56
C PHE A 56 -13.30 3.49 1.61
N LYS A 57 -12.07 3.20 1.99
CA LYS A 57 -10.90 3.38 1.12
C LYS A 57 -10.53 2.07 0.46
N ALA A 58 -10.14 2.12 -0.80
CA ALA A 58 -9.91 0.93 -1.62
C ALA A 58 -8.91 -0.05 -0.97
N LEU A 59 -7.80 0.45 -0.43
CA LEU A 59 -6.77 -0.37 0.18
C LEU A 59 -7.22 -1.04 1.49
N GLU A 60 -8.01 -0.33 2.30
CA GLU A 60 -8.55 -0.82 3.57
C GLU A 60 -9.55 -1.97 3.34
N VAL A 61 -10.50 -1.75 2.43
CA VAL A 61 -11.48 -2.77 2.06
C VAL A 61 -10.79 -4.00 1.47
N THR A 62 -9.81 -3.77 0.59
CA THR A 62 -9.03 -4.86 0.00
C THR A 62 -8.27 -5.65 1.05
N GLY A 63 -7.65 -4.98 2.04
CA GLY A 63 -6.95 -5.64 3.14
C GLY A 63 -7.88 -6.54 3.96
N ILE A 64 -9.05 -6.04 4.35
CA ILE A 64 -10.04 -6.84 5.11
C ILE A 64 -10.50 -8.05 4.29
N LEU A 65 -10.81 -7.86 3.01
CA LEU A 65 -11.26 -8.95 2.14
C LEU A 65 -10.15 -9.97 1.89
N PHE A 66 -8.93 -9.52 1.61
CA PHE A 66 -7.79 -10.39 1.34
C PHE A 66 -7.42 -11.22 2.57
N PHE A 67 -7.20 -10.58 3.73
CA PHE A 67 -6.84 -11.30 4.95
C PHE A 67 -7.98 -12.13 5.50
N GLY A 68 -9.23 -11.69 5.31
CA GLY A 68 -10.41 -12.48 5.61
C GLY A 68 -10.48 -13.76 4.77
N LEU A 69 -10.24 -13.64 3.45
CA LEU A 69 -10.14 -14.81 2.56
C LEU A 69 -8.99 -15.74 2.97
N MET A 70 -7.81 -15.20 3.25
CA MET A 70 -6.65 -15.98 3.70
C MET A 70 -6.96 -16.73 5.01
N ALA A 71 -7.59 -16.06 5.99
CA ALA A 71 -7.97 -16.69 7.25
C ALA A 71 -9.02 -17.79 7.06
N VAL A 72 -9.98 -17.61 6.14
CA VAL A 72 -10.96 -18.65 5.79
C VAL A 72 -10.28 -19.83 5.10
N LEU A 73 -9.41 -19.58 4.13
CA LEU A 73 -8.67 -20.64 3.43
C LEU A 73 -7.82 -21.46 4.40
N ALA A 74 -7.22 -20.83 5.40
CA ALA A 74 -6.47 -21.52 6.45
C ALA A 74 -7.29 -22.56 7.24
N LEU A 75 -8.61 -22.42 7.30
CA LEU A 75 -9.49 -23.34 8.01
C LEU A 75 -9.94 -24.53 7.14
N PHE A 76 -9.93 -24.40 5.82
CA PHE A 76 -10.54 -25.37 4.90
C PHE A 76 -9.55 -26.07 3.97
N LEU A 77 -8.34 -25.52 3.78
CA LEU A 77 -7.35 -26.12 2.90
C LEU A 77 -6.65 -27.31 3.57
N ASP A 78 -6.37 -28.34 2.78
CA ASP A 78 -5.52 -29.42 3.21
C ASP A 78 -4.03 -28.99 3.23
N ARG A 79 -3.16 -29.86 3.80
CA ARG A 79 -1.76 -29.51 4.00
C ARG A 79 -0.98 -29.25 2.70
N GLN A 80 -1.39 -29.88 1.60
CA GLN A 80 -0.69 -29.71 0.32
C GLN A 80 -1.03 -28.36 -0.33
N ASP A 81 -2.29 -27.99 -0.31
CA ASP A 81 -2.76 -26.67 -0.82
C ASP A 81 -2.26 -25.54 0.06
N MET A 82 -2.16 -25.77 1.38
CA MET A 82 -1.54 -24.86 2.33
C MET A 82 -0.08 -24.55 1.96
N LEU A 83 0.75 -25.54 1.65
CA LEU A 83 2.15 -25.32 1.27
C LEU A 83 2.30 -24.47 0.00
N TRP A 84 1.39 -24.63 -0.96
CA TRP A 84 1.37 -23.77 -2.14
C TRP A 84 1.03 -22.32 -1.76
N LEU A 85 -0.04 -22.14 -1.02
CA LEU A 85 -0.48 -20.80 -0.60
C LEU A 85 0.61 -20.08 0.21
N GLU A 86 1.26 -20.78 1.12
CA GLU A 86 2.36 -20.32 1.90
C GLU A 86 3.55 -19.84 1.04
N THR A 87 3.92 -20.65 0.04
CA THR A 87 5.01 -20.32 -0.89
C THR A 87 4.74 -19.02 -1.66
N TYR A 88 3.48 -18.78 -2.05
CA TYR A 88 3.10 -17.64 -2.87
C TYR A 88 2.43 -16.49 -2.11
N ALA A 89 2.22 -16.61 -0.81
CA ALA A 89 1.46 -15.64 -0.01
C ALA A 89 1.98 -14.19 -0.15
N GLN A 90 3.28 -13.99 -0.07
CA GLN A 90 3.91 -12.68 -0.25
C GLN A 90 3.74 -12.11 -1.67
N VAL A 91 3.90 -12.97 -2.68
CA VAL A 91 3.70 -12.58 -4.09
C VAL A 91 2.24 -12.21 -4.33
N LEU A 92 1.29 -12.98 -3.78
CA LEU A 92 -0.14 -12.71 -3.88
C LEU A 92 -0.50 -11.39 -3.19
N SER A 93 -0.02 -11.18 -1.96
CA SER A 93 -0.20 -9.94 -1.20
C SER A 93 0.25 -8.71 -2.01
N SER A 94 1.50 -8.70 -2.45
CA SER A 94 2.05 -7.60 -3.24
C SER A 94 1.34 -7.42 -4.59
N SER A 95 0.93 -8.51 -5.25
CA SER A 95 0.18 -8.46 -6.51
C SER A 95 -1.20 -7.83 -6.33
N VAL A 96 -1.93 -8.21 -5.28
CA VAL A 96 -3.25 -7.64 -4.98
C VAL A 96 -3.14 -6.15 -4.71
N ILE A 97 -2.18 -5.72 -3.89
CA ILE A 97 -1.97 -4.29 -3.64
C ILE A 97 -1.62 -3.56 -4.94
N ALA A 98 -0.73 -4.11 -5.77
CA ALA A 98 -0.35 -3.51 -7.05
C ALA A 98 -1.57 -3.32 -7.97
N VAL A 99 -2.40 -4.36 -8.10
CA VAL A 99 -3.62 -4.32 -8.92
C VAL A 99 -4.60 -3.27 -8.41
N VAL A 100 -4.85 -3.21 -7.11
CA VAL A 100 -5.74 -2.23 -6.51
C VAL A 100 -5.19 -0.82 -6.63
N ALA A 101 -3.90 -0.62 -6.35
CA ALA A 101 -3.25 0.68 -6.48
C ALA A 101 -3.30 1.19 -7.92
N LEU A 102 -2.85 0.40 -8.89
CA LEU A 102 -2.85 0.79 -10.31
C LEU A 102 -4.26 0.87 -10.88
N GLY A 103 -5.15 -0.06 -10.51
CA GLY A 103 -6.56 -0.06 -10.92
C GLY A 103 -7.31 1.17 -10.42
N SER A 104 -6.97 1.69 -9.25
CA SER A 104 -7.58 2.92 -8.70
C SER A 104 -7.33 4.16 -9.57
N LEU A 105 -6.32 4.15 -10.44
CA LEU A 105 -6.05 5.24 -11.39
C LEU A 105 -7.18 5.44 -12.41
N ALA A 106 -7.99 4.41 -12.67
CA ALA A 106 -9.14 4.52 -13.56
C ALA A 106 -10.32 5.30 -12.94
N PHE A 107 -10.33 5.42 -11.61
CA PHE A 107 -11.41 6.06 -10.83
C PHE A 107 -10.85 7.18 -9.96
N VAL A 108 -10.64 6.90 -8.69
CA VAL A 108 -10.03 7.82 -7.72
C VAL A 108 -8.73 7.18 -7.24
N PRO A 109 -7.56 7.77 -7.56
CA PRO A 109 -6.27 7.27 -7.11
C PRO A 109 -6.28 6.98 -5.61
N PHE A 110 -5.77 5.81 -5.18
CA PHE A 110 -5.87 5.43 -3.78
C PHE A 110 -5.15 6.44 -2.86
N THR A 111 -4.04 7.03 -3.28
CA THR A 111 -3.35 8.08 -2.51
C THR A 111 -4.20 9.35 -2.36
N GLU A 112 -5.06 9.64 -3.33
CA GLU A 112 -6.01 10.74 -3.25
C GLU A 112 -7.05 10.51 -2.16
N GLN A 113 -7.51 9.27 -1.96
CA GLN A 113 -8.47 8.93 -0.90
C GLN A 113 -7.93 9.30 0.48
N TYR A 114 -6.65 9.01 0.75
CA TYR A 114 -5.98 9.41 2.00
C TYR A 114 -5.65 10.91 2.05
N ALA A 115 -5.26 11.50 0.92
CA ALA A 115 -4.94 12.92 0.87
C ALA A 115 -6.14 13.82 1.15
N ARG A 116 -7.35 13.39 0.82
CA ARG A 116 -8.61 14.11 1.08
C ARG A 116 -8.88 14.29 2.56
N GLU A 117 -8.43 13.39 3.45
CA GLU A 117 -8.61 13.52 4.90
C GLU A 117 -7.84 14.70 5.51
N SER A 118 -6.73 15.08 4.88
CA SER A 118 -5.86 16.16 5.36
C SER A 118 -5.87 17.41 4.47
N THR A 119 -6.80 17.47 3.50
CA THR A 119 -6.86 18.55 2.51
C THR A 119 -8.29 19.07 2.39
N PRO A 120 -8.50 20.40 2.44
CA PRO A 120 -9.82 20.99 2.29
C PRO A 120 -10.48 20.63 0.94
N PRO A 121 -11.82 20.45 0.90
CA PRO A 121 -12.54 20.02 -0.32
C PRO A 121 -12.33 20.93 -1.53
N GLU A 122 -12.09 22.23 -1.32
CA GLU A 122 -11.88 23.22 -2.37
C GLU A 122 -10.63 22.92 -3.23
N VAL A 123 -9.67 22.18 -2.66
CA VAL A 123 -8.41 21.83 -3.34
C VAL A 123 -8.53 20.55 -4.17
N TRP A 124 -9.51 19.68 -3.90
CA TRP A 124 -9.63 18.35 -4.53
C TRP A 124 -9.81 18.41 -6.04
N ALA A 125 -10.48 19.45 -6.55
CA ALA A 125 -10.69 19.67 -7.97
C ALA A 125 -9.45 20.25 -8.68
N SER A 126 -8.41 20.69 -7.94
CA SER A 126 -7.26 21.36 -8.55
C SER A 126 -6.44 20.40 -9.39
N PRO A 127 -5.97 20.81 -10.59
CA PRO A 127 -5.12 19.99 -11.45
C PRO A 127 -3.84 19.51 -10.74
N VAL A 128 -3.25 20.35 -9.90
CA VAL A 128 -2.05 20.04 -9.12
C VAL A 128 -2.31 18.91 -8.13
N PHE A 129 -3.42 18.96 -7.38
CA PHE A 129 -3.78 17.93 -6.42
C PHE A 129 -3.99 16.57 -7.10
N ARG A 130 -4.74 16.55 -8.20
CA ARG A 130 -5.00 15.32 -8.97
C ARG A 130 -3.71 14.76 -9.60
N HIS A 131 -2.88 15.63 -10.19
CA HIS A 131 -1.62 15.21 -10.78
C HIS A 131 -0.69 14.58 -9.74
N VAL A 132 -0.50 15.23 -8.58
CA VAL A 132 0.33 14.71 -7.49
C VAL A 132 -0.15 13.33 -7.05
N ASN A 133 -1.44 13.17 -6.79
CA ASN A 133 -1.97 11.88 -6.31
C ASN A 133 -1.88 10.79 -7.38
N ARG A 134 -2.05 11.10 -8.67
CA ARG A 134 -1.82 10.12 -9.76
C ARG A 134 -0.38 9.66 -9.81
N VAL A 135 0.59 10.57 -9.72
CA VAL A 135 2.02 10.23 -9.71
C VAL A 135 2.38 9.38 -8.50
N LEU A 136 1.90 9.76 -7.30
CA LEU A 136 2.13 8.99 -6.09
C LEU A 136 1.53 7.58 -6.20
N THR A 137 0.32 7.45 -6.72
CA THR A 137 -0.33 6.14 -6.95
C THR A 137 0.46 5.28 -7.94
N LEU A 138 0.99 5.86 -9.02
CA LEU A 138 1.86 5.14 -9.97
C LEU A 138 3.15 4.66 -9.30
N VAL A 139 3.79 5.49 -8.49
CA VAL A 139 5.02 5.12 -7.76
C VAL A 139 4.74 3.97 -6.80
N TRP A 140 3.71 4.07 -5.96
CA TRP A 140 3.36 3.00 -5.02
C TRP A 140 2.94 1.71 -5.73
N GLY A 141 2.07 1.81 -6.76
CA GLY A 141 1.66 0.65 -7.56
C GLY A 141 2.84 -0.01 -8.27
N GLY A 142 3.79 0.80 -8.79
CA GLY A 142 5.03 0.31 -9.39
C GLY A 142 5.93 -0.39 -8.38
N VAL A 143 6.05 0.12 -7.15
CA VAL A 143 6.82 -0.53 -6.08
C VAL A 143 6.22 -1.89 -5.72
N PHE A 144 4.91 -1.98 -5.53
CA PHE A 144 4.28 -3.27 -5.20
C PHE A 144 4.34 -4.26 -6.36
N LEU A 145 4.20 -3.79 -7.61
CA LEU A 145 4.39 -4.64 -8.78
C LEU A 145 5.83 -5.17 -8.87
N ALA A 146 6.82 -4.31 -8.65
CA ALA A 146 8.21 -4.70 -8.62
C ALA A 146 8.48 -5.71 -7.49
N THR A 147 7.91 -5.49 -6.29
CA THR A 147 8.02 -6.42 -5.16
C THR A 147 7.41 -7.79 -5.48
N ALA A 148 6.25 -7.83 -6.15
CA ALA A 148 5.64 -9.09 -6.58
C ALA A 148 6.54 -9.85 -7.58
N VAL A 149 7.10 -9.14 -8.56
CA VAL A 149 8.04 -9.73 -9.54
C VAL A 149 9.31 -10.23 -8.86
N LEU A 150 9.89 -9.44 -7.95
CA LEU A 150 11.08 -9.83 -7.18
C LEU A 150 10.80 -11.07 -6.32
N GLY A 151 9.62 -11.17 -5.70
CA GLY A 151 9.20 -12.36 -4.98
C GLY A 151 9.15 -13.59 -5.87
N LEU A 152 8.59 -13.48 -7.08
CA LEU A 152 8.61 -14.58 -8.06
C LEU A 152 10.04 -14.98 -8.45
N VAL A 153 10.94 -14.02 -8.64
CA VAL A 153 12.36 -14.30 -8.93
C VAL A 153 13.01 -15.02 -7.75
N ALA A 154 12.73 -14.61 -6.53
CA ALA A 154 13.26 -15.22 -5.32
C ALA A 154 12.90 -16.70 -5.19
N LEU A 155 11.67 -17.09 -5.59
CA LEU A 155 11.23 -18.50 -5.58
C LEU A 155 12.06 -19.41 -6.50
N HIS A 156 12.72 -18.84 -7.51
CA HIS A 156 13.55 -19.58 -8.48
C HIS A 156 15.03 -19.39 -8.21
N THR A 157 15.40 -18.69 -7.14
CA THR A 157 16.80 -18.36 -6.81
C THR A 157 17.26 -19.16 -5.60
N THR A 158 18.31 -19.96 -5.75
CA THR A 158 18.86 -20.78 -4.66
C THR A 158 19.82 -20.02 -3.74
N SER A 159 20.47 -18.98 -4.24
CA SER A 159 21.42 -18.15 -3.49
C SER A 159 21.01 -16.68 -3.57
N GLY A 160 20.92 -15.97 -2.43
CA GLY A 160 20.61 -14.55 -2.39
C GLY A 160 19.13 -14.22 -2.51
N ALA A 161 18.22 -15.15 -2.24
CA ALA A 161 16.77 -14.91 -2.21
C ALA A 161 16.38 -13.76 -1.27
N ASP A 162 17.12 -13.55 -0.18
CA ASP A 162 16.89 -12.46 0.77
C ASP A 162 17.01 -11.06 0.15
N TRP A 163 17.88 -10.91 -0.86
CA TRP A 163 17.98 -9.66 -1.61
C TRP A 163 16.68 -9.30 -2.31
N PHE A 164 16.03 -10.28 -2.92
CA PHE A 164 14.82 -10.11 -3.70
C PHE A 164 13.58 -10.03 -2.81
N ASN A 165 13.54 -10.80 -1.71
CA ASN A 165 12.39 -10.83 -0.80
C ASN A 165 12.38 -9.69 0.21
N TRP A 166 13.56 -9.18 0.63
CA TRP A 166 13.64 -8.24 1.74
C TRP A 166 14.39 -6.95 1.39
N ILE A 167 15.64 -7.07 0.94
CA ILE A 167 16.53 -5.90 0.85
C ILE A 167 16.02 -4.92 -0.21
N ILE A 168 15.79 -5.38 -1.42
CA ILE A 168 15.33 -4.51 -2.52
C ILE A 168 13.91 -3.98 -2.24
N PRO A 169 12.91 -4.79 -1.85
CA PRO A 169 11.59 -4.29 -1.47
C PRO A 169 11.61 -3.23 -0.37
N VAL A 170 12.38 -3.42 0.70
CA VAL A 170 12.51 -2.43 1.77
C VAL A 170 13.11 -1.12 1.27
N VAL A 171 14.15 -1.19 0.43
CA VAL A 171 14.73 0.02 -0.19
C VAL A 171 13.71 0.74 -1.07
N LEU A 172 12.96 0.02 -1.89
CA LEU A 172 11.91 0.59 -2.74
C LEU A 172 10.80 1.26 -1.91
N LEU A 173 10.37 0.63 -0.81
CA LEU A 173 9.40 1.22 0.12
C LEU A 173 9.92 2.51 0.76
N VAL A 174 11.17 2.51 1.25
CA VAL A 174 11.79 3.72 1.82
C VAL A 174 11.87 4.84 0.79
N LEU A 175 12.22 4.52 -0.45
CA LEU A 175 12.25 5.51 -1.54
C LEU A 175 10.86 6.05 -1.85
N ALA A 176 9.83 5.19 -1.89
CA ALA A 176 8.44 5.60 -2.11
C ALA A 176 7.93 6.54 -0.99
N VAL A 177 8.24 6.21 0.28
CA VAL A 177 7.90 7.08 1.43
C VAL A 177 8.57 8.45 1.27
N ARG A 178 9.88 8.49 1.05
CA ARG A 178 10.62 9.76 0.86
C ARG A 178 10.11 10.56 -0.34
N PHE A 179 9.75 9.87 -1.42
CA PHE A 179 9.15 10.50 -2.57
C PHE A 179 7.79 11.12 -2.23
N THR A 180 6.95 10.38 -1.49
CA THR A 180 5.63 10.84 -1.06
C THR A 180 5.71 12.10 -0.18
N GLU A 181 6.75 12.21 0.64
CA GLU A 181 6.97 13.40 1.48
C GLU A 181 7.44 14.63 0.69
N ARG A 182 8.32 14.45 -0.29
CA ARG A 182 8.99 15.55 -0.99
C ARG A 182 8.28 16.03 -2.25
N TYR A 183 7.70 15.11 -3.00
CA TYR A 183 7.14 15.41 -4.31
C TYR A 183 5.99 16.44 -4.30
N PRO A 184 5.01 16.38 -3.38
CA PRO A 184 3.93 17.35 -3.32
C PRO A 184 4.42 18.80 -3.12
N ASP A 185 5.44 18.99 -2.30
CA ASP A 185 5.98 20.32 -2.00
C ASP A 185 6.74 20.88 -3.22
N GLN A 186 7.54 20.05 -3.88
CA GLN A 186 8.23 20.45 -5.12
C GLN A 186 7.27 20.89 -6.22
N VAL A 187 6.17 20.15 -6.42
CA VAL A 187 5.16 20.51 -7.43
C VAL A 187 4.44 21.81 -7.07
N ARG A 188 4.14 22.02 -5.78
CA ARG A 188 3.54 23.27 -5.30
C ARG A 188 4.45 24.48 -5.50
N GLU A 189 5.71 24.35 -5.20
CA GLU A 189 6.70 25.43 -5.40
C GLU A 189 6.84 25.79 -6.88
N ARG A 190 6.92 24.80 -7.76
CA ARG A 190 6.95 25.01 -9.21
C ARG A 190 5.69 25.72 -9.72
N ALA A 191 4.53 25.30 -9.22
CA ALA A 191 3.26 25.93 -9.59
C ALA A 191 3.13 27.39 -9.10
N LYS A 192 3.72 27.71 -7.93
CA LYS A 192 3.80 29.10 -7.44
C LYS A 192 4.75 29.93 -8.29
N ALA A 193 5.95 29.43 -8.57
CA ALA A 193 6.94 30.12 -9.40
C ALA A 193 6.41 30.43 -10.80
N ALA A 194 5.68 29.50 -11.42
CA ALA A 194 5.05 29.72 -12.71
C ALA A 194 3.95 30.80 -12.72
N ARG A 195 3.32 31.07 -11.55
CA ARG A 195 2.30 32.15 -11.42
C ARG A 195 2.91 33.54 -11.14
N THR A 196 4.15 33.58 -10.66
CA THR A 196 4.86 34.81 -10.33
C THR A 196 5.86 35.23 -11.40
N ALA A 197 6.07 34.40 -12.42
CA ALA A 197 6.85 34.76 -13.60
C ALA A 197 6.08 35.83 -14.43
N PRO A 198 6.72 36.97 -14.80
CA PRO A 198 6.09 38.06 -15.54
C PRO A 198 5.65 37.65 -16.94
#